data_242124a8f0602596a1b23c0df8f7374f
#
_entry.id   242124a8f0602596a1b23c0df8f7374f
#
_cell.length_a   1.000
_cell.length_b   1.000
_cell.length_c   1.000
_cell.angle_alpha   90.00
_cell.angle_beta   90.00
_cell.angle_gamma   90.00
#
_symmetry.space_group_name_H-M   'P 1'
#
loop_
_entity.id
_entity.type
_entity.pdbx_description
1 polymer ?
#
loop_
_entity_poly.entity_id
_entity_poly.type
_entity_poly.pdbx_seq_one_letter_code
_entity_poly.pdbx_strand_id
1 'polypeptide(L)'
;MDLRTMLETLVTNGGYLGWGLYYLGKFLAAGLCMGIGAVGSALGEGKIGAAAMEAMARQPELSGTIRTNMILADAIDETTGIYSLLIAIILLLVLP
;
A
#
# COMPACT_ATOMS: atom_id res chain seq x y z
N MET A 1 -6.86 9.30 29.73
CA MET A 1 -6.38 7.94 29.37
C MET A 1 -5.88 7.99 27.94
N ASP A 2 -4.63 7.58 27.71
CA ASP A 2 -4.08 7.57 26.37
C ASP A 2 -4.57 6.34 25.57
N LEU A 3 -4.30 6.31 24.28
CA LEU A 3 -4.72 5.23 23.40
C LEU A 3 -4.19 3.87 23.89
N ARG A 4 -2.94 3.82 24.30
CA ARG A 4 -2.32 2.58 24.77
C ARG A 4 -3.05 2.01 25.98
N THR A 5 -3.29 2.84 27.01
CA THR A 5 -3.99 2.43 28.22
C THR A 5 -5.42 2.00 27.94
N MET A 6 -6.10 2.70 27.02
CA MET A 6 -7.45 2.32 26.59
C MET A 6 -7.45 0.93 25.96
N LEU A 7 -6.51 0.67 25.05
CA LEU A 7 -6.40 -0.62 24.38
C LEU A 7 -6.07 -1.74 25.37
N GLU A 8 -5.12 -1.52 26.26
CA GLU A 8 -4.76 -2.48 27.30
C GLU A 8 -5.96 -2.81 28.20
N THR A 9 -6.74 -1.82 28.57
CA THR A 9 -7.94 -2.01 29.40
C THR A 9 -8.99 -2.83 28.65
N LEU A 10 -9.27 -2.51 27.41
CA LEU A 10 -10.24 -3.23 26.60
C LEU A 10 -9.84 -4.69 26.38
N VAL A 11 -8.59 -4.91 26.11
CA VAL A 11 -8.03 -6.24 25.86
C VAL A 11 -8.03 -7.06 27.15
N THR A 12 -7.60 -6.48 28.27
CA THR A 12 -7.57 -7.15 29.57
C THR A 12 -8.98 -7.56 30.00
N ASN A 13 -9.97 -6.68 29.84
CA ASN A 13 -11.36 -6.99 30.17
C ASN A 13 -11.96 -8.07 29.26
N GLY A 14 -11.51 -8.15 28.01
CA GLY A 14 -11.92 -9.18 27.06
C GLY A 14 -11.19 -10.50 27.22
N GLY A 15 -10.15 -10.55 28.05
CA GLY A 15 -9.33 -11.74 28.24
C GLY A 15 -8.63 -12.20 26.97
N TYR A 16 -8.42 -13.51 26.84
CA TYR A 16 -7.74 -14.08 25.67
C TYR A 16 -8.48 -13.80 24.36
N LEU A 17 -9.82 -13.76 24.40
CA LEU A 17 -10.62 -13.43 23.22
C LEU A 17 -10.39 -11.98 22.78
N GLY A 18 -10.34 -11.05 23.73
CA GLY A 18 -10.05 -9.64 23.45
C GLY A 18 -8.69 -9.45 22.79
N TRP A 19 -7.67 -10.11 23.30
CA TRP A 19 -6.33 -10.10 22.69
C TRP A 19 -6.35 -10.68 21.27
N GLY A 20 -7.00 -11.83 21.09
CA GLY A 20 -7.11 -12.48 19.80
C GLY A 20 -7.79 -11.60 18.77
N LEU A 21 -8.91 -10.98 19.09
CA LEU A 21 -9.65 -10.09 18.20
C LEU A 21 -8.85 -8.83 17.87
N TYR A 22 -8.15 -8.27 18.83
CA TYR A 22 -7.30 -7.10 18.62
C TYR A 22 -6.20 -7.39 17.60
N TYR A 23 -5.44 -8.47 17.80
CA TYR A 23 -4.36 -8.83 16.88
C TYR A 23 -4.87 -9.27 15.50
N LEU A 24 -5.98 -10.01 15.47
CA LEU A 24 -6.62 -10.39 14.22
C LEU A 24 -7.01 -9.14 13.40
N GLY A 25 -7.67 -8.18 14.05
CA GLY A 25 -8.05 -6.92 13.40
C GLY A 25 -6.84 -6.14 12.89
N LYS A 26 -5.81 -6.06 13.70
CA LYS A 26 -4.57 -5.34 13.37
C LYS A 26 -3.85 -5.96 12.16
N PHE A 27 -3.65 -7.27 12.17
CA PHE A 27 -2.98 -7.97 11.08
C PHE A 27 -3.83 -7.99 9.81
N LEU A 28 -5.14 -8.19 9.95
CA LEU A 28 -6.05 -8.16 8.82
C LEU A 28 -6.10 -6.77 8.18
N ALA A 29 -6.17 -5.72 8.98
CA ALA A 29 -6.15 -4.34 8.50
C ALA A 29 -4.86 -4.02 7.73
N ALA A 30 -3.71 -4.44 8.25
CA ALA A 30 -2.42 -4.24 7.60
C ALA A 30 -2.35 -5.00 6.26
N GLY A 31 -2.81 -6.24 6.25
CA GLY A 31 -2.84 -7.07 5.04
C GLY A 31 -3.78 -6.51 3.97
N LEU A 32 -4.98 -6.09 4.33
CA LEU A 32 -5.93 -5.47 3.41
C LEU A 32 -5.42 -4.14 2.89
N CYS A 33 -4.86 -3.30 3.75
CA CYS A 33 -4.29 -2.01 3.37
C CYS A 33 -3.18 -2.20 2.32
N MET A 34 -2.22 -3.06 2.59
CA MET A 34 -1.11 -3.31 1.67
C MET A 34 -1.58 -4.01 0.39
N GLY A 35 -2.40 -5.05 0.53
CA GLY A 35 -2.88 -5.84 -0.60
C GLY A 35 -3.73 -5.03 -1.57
N ILE A 36 -4.72 -4.31 -1.08
CA ILE A 36 -5.62 -3.50 -1.92
C ILE A 36 -4.85 -2.29 -2.49
N GLY A 37 -4.01 -1.65 -1.68
CA GLY A 37 -3.17 -0.55 -2.14
C GLY A 37 -2.22 -0.97 -3.25
N ALA A 38 -1.59 -2.13 -3.14
CA ALA A 38 -0.71 -2.68 -4.15
C ALA A 38 -1.42 -3.00 -5.46
N VAL A 39 -2.67 -3.50 -5.40
CA VAL A 39 -3.48 -3.77 -6.61
C VAL A 39 -3.71 -2.51 -7.42
N GLY A 40 -4.11 -1.41 -6.77
CA GLY A 40 -4.35 -0.13 -7.44
C GLY A 40 -3.10 0.38 -8.15
N SER A 41 -1.99 0.43 -7.45
CA SER A 41 -0.70 0.87 -7.98
C SER A 41 -0.23 -0.02 -9.13
N ALA A 42 -0.28 -1.34 -8.96
CA ALA A 42 0.14 -2.30 -9.99
C ALA A 42 -0.70 -2.19 -11.27
N LEU A 43 -2.01 -2.00 -11.15
CA LEU A 43 -2.89 -1.82 -12.31
C LEU A 43 -2.57 -0.53 -13.05
N GLY A 44 -2.33 0.55 -12.32
CA GLY A 44 -1.95 1.84 -12.91
C GLY A 44 -0.61 1.75 -13.65
N GLU A 45 0.40 1.19 -13.00
CA GLU A 45 1.72 0.97 -13.61
C GLU A 45 1.64 0.08 -14.85
N GLY A 46 0.83 -0.98 -14.81
CA GLY A 46 0.60 -1.85 -15.95
C GLY A 46 0.01 -1.11 -17.14
N LYS A 47 -0.95 -0.22 -16.91
CA LYS A 47 -1.55 0.61 -17.97
C LYS A 47 -0.55 1.59 -18.56
N ILE A 48 0.24 2.24 -17.72
CA ILE A 48 1.30 3.16 -18.15
C ILE A 48 2.33 2.42 -19.00
N GLY A 49 2.80 1.26 -18.53
CA GLY A 49 3.76 0.44 -19.26
C GLY A 49 3.25 -0.03 -20.60
N ALA A 50 2.03 -0.55 -20.66
CA ALA A 50 1.42 -1.02 -21.90
C ALA A 50 1.27 0.13 -22.91
N ALA A 51 0.78 1.29 -22.48
CA ALA A 51 0.64 2.46 -23.34
C ALA A 51 2.00 2.95 -23.88
N ALA A 52 3.02 2.95 -23.03
CA ALA A 52 4.37 3.35 -23.39
C ALA A 52 4.97 2.39 -24.44
N MET A 53 4.81 1.08 -24.26
CA MET A 53 5.30 0.08 -25.22
C MET A 53 4.64 0.24 -26.59
N GLU A 54 3.33 0.44 -26.62
CA GLU A 54 2.61 0.70 -27.88
C GLU A 54 3.06 2.00 -28.54
N ALA A 55 3.25 3.06 -27.75
CA ALA A 55 3.71 4.35 -28.28
C ALA A 55 5.11 4.25 -28.87
N MET A 56 6.04 3.54 -28.22
CA MET A 56 7.38 3.32 -28.73
C MET A 56 7.39 2.49 -30.01
N ALA A 57 6.49 1.52 -30.14
CA ALA A 57 6.34 0.73 -31.35
C ALA A 57 5.85 1.57 -32.53
N ARG A 58 4.97 2.54 -32.27
CA ARG A 58 4.44 3.44 -33.30
C ARG A 58 5.40 4.59 -33.66
N GLN A 59 6.19 5.03 -32.68
CA GLN A 59 7.10 6.17 -32.81
C GLN A 59 8.48 5.82 -32.27
N PRO A 60 9.24 4.93 -32.94
CA PRO A 60 10.55 4.48 -32.44
C PRO A 60 11.54 5.62 -32.19
N GLU A 61 11.44 6.69 -32.95
CA GLU A 61 12.31 7.88 -32.84
C GLU A 61 12.09 8.64 -31.52
N LEU A 62 10.95 8.45 -30.87
CA LEU A 62 10.62 9.07 -29.59
C LEU A 62 10.81 8.12 -28.41
N SER A 63 11.39 6.93 -28.60
CA SER A 63 11.54 5.91 -27.57
C SER A 63 12.19 6.43 -26.28
N GLY A 64 13.22 7.27 -26.40
CA GLY A 64 13.90 7.84 -25.23
C GLY A 64 13.00 8.75 -24.42
N THR A 65 12.26 9.62 -25.08
CA THR A 65 11.31 10.55 -24.42
C THR A 65 10.16 9.78 -23.78
N ILE A 66 9.60 8.81 -24.48
CA ILE A 66 8.50 7.98 -23.97
C ILE A 66 8.95 7.19 -22.74
N ARG A 67 10.16 6.61 -22.79
CA ARG A 67 10.71 5.88 -21.64
C ARG A 67 10.85 6.76 -20.41
N THR A 68 11.40 7.96 -20.58
CA THR A 68 11.56 8.91 -19.48
C THR A 68 10.22 9.28 -18.86
N ASN A 69 9.24 9.59 -19.68
CA ASN A 69 7.90 9.93 -19.21
C ASN A 69 7.19 8.74 -18.56
N MET A 70 7.40 7.53 -19.07
CA MET A 70 6.90 6.30 -18.46
C MET A 70 7.45 6.11 -17.05
N ILE A 71 8.76 6.24 -16.87
CA ILE A 71 9.40 6.10 -15.55
C ILE A 71 8.87 7.13 -14.57
N LEU A 72 8.71 8.37 -15.02
CA LEU A 72 8.17 9.44 -14.16
C LEU A 72 6.72 9.15 -13.76
N ALA A 73 5.89 8.72 -14.70
CA ALA A 73 4.50 8.38 -14.44
C ALA A 73 4.37 7.18 -13.49
N ASP A 74 5.18 6.15 -13.69
CA ASP A 74 5.22 4.98 -12.81
C ASP A 74 5.66 5.36 -11.39
N ALA A 75 6.65 6.24 -11.26
CA ALA A 75 7.11 6.71 -9.96
C ALA A 75 6.02 7.47 -9.19
N ILE A 76 5.23 8.28 -9.88
CA ILE A 76 4.09 8.98 -9.29
C ILE A 76 3.00 7.98 -8.86
N ASP A 77 2.70 7.02 -9.72
CA ASP A 77 1.68 5.99 -9.44
C ASP A 77 2.07 5.10 -8.26
N GLU A 78 3.35 4.74 -8.14
CA GLU A 78 3.90 3.93 -7.05
C GLU A 78 3.72 4.59 -5.67
N THR A 79 3.61 5.92 -5.62
CA THR A 79 3.49 6.67 -4.37
C THR A 79 2.32 6.17 -3.51
N THR A 80 1.21 5.82 -4.12
CA THR A 80 0.04 5.29 -3.42
C THR A 80 0.32 3.94 -2.77
N GLY A 81 1.06 3.06 -3.47
CA GLY A 81 1.51 1.78 -2.91
C GLY A 81 2.43 1.97 -1.71
N ILE A 82 3.33 2.94 -1.78
CA ILE A 82 4.23 3.30 -0.67
C ILE A 82 3.44 3.81 0.54
N TYR A 83 2.40 4.62 0.34
CA TYR A 83 1.53 5.06 1.44
C TYR A 83 0.83 3.89 2.11
N SER A 84 0.37 2.90 1.34
CA SER A 84 -0.23 1.67 1.89
C SER A 84 0.77 0.90 2.74
N LEU A 85 2.02 0.79 2.28
CA LEU A 85 3.10 0.16 3.03
C LEU A 85 3.36 0.91 4.33
N LEU A 86 3.41 2.24 4.30
CA LEU A 86 3.62 3.06 5.49
C LEU A 86 2.53 2.82 6.55
N ILE A 87 1.27 2.82 6.13
CA ILE A 87 0.15 2.54 7.03
C ILE A 87 0.25 1.13 7.61
N ALA A 88 0.57 0.14 6.78
CA ALA A 88 0.75 -1.24 7.25
C ALA A 88 1.87 -1.35 8.30
N ILE A 89 2.98 -0.68 8.09
CA ILE A 89 4.10 -0.65 9.05
C ILE A 89 3.67 0.01 10.36
N ILE A 90 2.95 1.13 10.29
CA ILE A 90 2.45 1.81 11.49
C ILE A 90 1.52 0.88 12.28
N LEU A 91 0.62 0.19 11.59
CA LEU A 91 -0.31 -0.75 12.23
C LEU A 91 0.41 -1.90 12.92
N LEU A 92 1.46 -2.45 12.28
CA LEU A 92 2.14 -3.65 12.78
C LEU A 92 3.21 -3.36 13.82
N LEU A 93 3.96 -2.27 13.66
CA LEU A 93 5.18 -2.02 14.44
C LEU A 93 5.10 -0.83 15.37
N VAL A 94 4.26 0.16 15.06
CA VAL A 94 4.20 1.41 15.83
C VAL A 94 3.05 1.41 16.82
N LEU A 95 1.87 0.98 16.42
CA LEU A 95 0.73 0.92 17.31
C LEU A 95 0.85 -0.26 18.28
N PRO A 96 0.48 -0.04 19.55
CA PRO A 96 0.55 -1.08 20.56
C PRO A 96 -0.34 -2.27 20.23
#